data_38484feca6cda21fd098adb1ad72c8cc
#
_entry.id   38484feca6cda21fd098adb1ad72c8cc
#
_cell.length_a   1.000
_cell.length_b   1.000
_cell.length_c   1.000
_cell.angle_alpha   90.00
_cell.angle_beta   90.00
_cell.angle_gamma   90.00
#
_symmetry.space_group_name_H-M   'P 1'
#
loop_
_entity.id
_entity.type
_entity.pdbx_description
1 polymer ?
#
loop_
_entity_poly.entity_id
_entity_poly.type
_entity_poly.pdbx_seq_one_letter_code
_entity_poly.pdbx_strand_id
1 'polypeptide(L)'
;MTTYFIDFQNGCDENDGLRPETPFRTQHPELLQPDDTVLFRRGSVFRGPLQNPSGRWEHPIHYGAYGEGEPPVFCGSQSLSDPAQWENVGGSIWRFTGMLSGETANLIYGDGTCGALRWTREELCEQGDWFDSCLGYSIQHLPLAEDHTLLVYSQENPAAFYGSIECATSQYRWLAHCGHDMVISDLEFRNNGLHGIAGEEGGRN
;
A
#
# COMPACT_ATOMS: atom_id res chain seq x y z
N MET A 1 -14.65 -25.67 6.24
CA MET A 1 -13.33 -25.19 6.71
C MET A 1 -12.29 -25.60 5.70
N THR A 2 -11.81 -24.66 4.90
CA THR A 2 -10.81 -24.82 3.85
C THR A 2 -9.64 -23.90 4.14
N THR A 3 -8.41 -24.32 3.80
CA THR A 3 -7.23 -23.45 3.91
C THR A 3 -6.75 -23.13 2.51
N TYR A 4 -6.65 -21.83 2.19
CA TYR A 4 -6.10 -21.31 0.94
C TYR A 4 -4.72 -20.70 1.16
N PHE A 5 -3.82 -20.94 0.23
CA PHE A 5 -2.45 -20.45 0.24
C PHE A 5 -2.25 -19.44 -0.89
N ILE A 6 -1.63 -18.30 -0.57
CA ILE A 6 -1.37 -17.22 -1.53
C ILE A 6 0.11 -16.87 -1.50
N ASP A 7 0.76 -16.91 -2.66
CA ASP A 7 2.13 -16.47 -2.89
C ASP A 7 2.17 -15.51 -4.07
N PHE A 8 2.22 -14.20 -3.80
CA PHE A 8 2.22 -13.17 -4.83
C PHE A 8 3.38 -13.28 -5.83
N GLN A 9 4.51 -13.84 -5.41
CA GLN A 9 5.72 -13.93 -6.25
C GLN A 9 5.73 -15.20 -7.10
N ASN A 10 5.39 -16.36 -6.51
CA ASN A 10 5.56 -17.67 -7.13
C ASN A 10 4.23 -18.42 -7.37
N GLY A 11 3.12 -17.87 -6.92
CA GLY A 11 1.80 -18.46 -7.13
C GLY A 11 1.30 -18.34 -8.56
N CYS A 12 0.23 -19.05 -8.86
CA CYS A 12 -0.46 -19.04 -10.15
C CYS A 12 -1.96 -19.20 -9.91
N ASP A 13 -2.79 -18.34 -10.53
CA ASP A 13 -4.24 -18.38 -10.33
C ASP A 13 -4.95 -19.52 -11.09
N GLU A 14 -4.19 -20.30 -11.87
CA GLU A 14 -4.63 -21.59 -12.44
C GLU A 14 -4.50 -22.76 -11.44
N ASN A 15 -3.81 -22.55 -10.32
CA ASN A 15 -3.71 -23.53 -9.25
C ASN A 15 -5.03 -23.65 -8.46
N ASP A 16 -5.10 -24.62 -7.56
CA ASP A 16 -6.24 -24.82 -6.66
C ASP A 16 -6.15 -24.01 -5.35
N GLY A 17 -4.97 -23.47 -5.04
CA GLY A 17 -4.68 -22.73 -3.83
C GLY A 17 -4.76 -23.55 -2.53
N LEU A 18 -4.91 -24.87 -2.59
CA LEU A 18 -5.18 -25.72 -1.43
C LEU A 18 -3.92 -26.25 -0.74
N ARG A 19 -2.73 -25.97 -1.29
CA ARG A 19 -1.44 -26.44 -0.76
C ARG A 19 -0.37 -25.37 -0.90
N PRO A 20 0.64 -25.36 -0.02
CA PRO A 20 1.78 -24.44 -0.13
C PRO A 20 2.55 -24.56 -1.46
N GLU A 21 2.49 -25.73 -2.14
CA GLU A 21 3.16 -26.01 -3.39
C GLU A 21 2.36 -25.57 -4.63
N THR A 22 1.05 -25.36 -4.46
CA THR A 22 0.13 -24.89 -5.51
C THR A 22 -0.64 -23.65 -5.08
N PRO A 23 0.05 -22.56 -4.62
CA PRO A 23 -0.62 -21.38 -4.12
C PRO A 23 -1.26 -20.56 -5.24
N PHE A 24 -2.30 -19.81 -4.93
CA PHE A 24 -2.76 -18.73 -5.78
C PHE A 24 -1.73 -17.60 -5.84
N ARG A 25 -1.73 -16.83 -6.92
CA ARG A 25 -0.97 -15.59 -7.03
C ARG A 25 -1.73 -14.41 -6.44
N THR A 26 -3.05 -14.36 -6.65
CA THR A 26 -3.90 -13.26 -6.19
C THR A 26 -4.87 -13.72 -5.11
N GLN A 27 -5.55 -12.77 -4.49
CA GLN A 27 -6.58 -13.04 -3.50
C GLN A 27 -7.88 -13.42 -4.21
N HIS A 28 -8.60 -14.41 -3.66
CA HIS A 28 -9.86 -14.92 -4.18
C HIS A 28 -10.96 -14.81 -3.11
N PRO A 29 -11.40 -13.58 -2.74
CA PRO A 29 -12.40 -13.38 -1.69
C PRO A 29 -13.75 -14.05 -2.00
N GLU A 30 -14.06 -14.25 -3.28
CA GLU A 30 -15.29 -14.89 -3.75
C GLU A 30 -15.38 -16.39 -3.40
N LEU A 31 -14.26 -17.03 -3.09
CA LEU A 31 -14.21 -18.45 -2.71
C LEU A 31 -14.48 -18.66 -1.22
N LEU A 32 -14.30 -17.62 -0.40
CA LEU A 32 -14.25 -17.74 1.05
C LEU A 32 -15.63 -17.97 1.67
N GLN A 33 -15.65 -18.89 2.62
CA GLN A 33 -16.80 -19.22 3.44
C GLN A 33 -16.44 -19.08 4.93
N PRO A 34 -17.41 -18.90 5.84
CA PRO A 34 -17.16 -18.95 7.27
C PRO A 34 -16.34 -20.19 7.68
N ASP A 35 -15.46 -20.03 8.66
CA ASP A 35 -14.46 -21.01 9.13
C ASP A 35 -13.27 -21.27 8.18
N ASP A 36 -13.18 -20.58 7.03
CA ASP A 36 -12.03 -20.75 6.16
C ASP A 36 -10.80 -19.98 6.67
N THR A 37 -9.64 -20.39 6.19
CA THR A 37 -8.35 -19.80 6.52
C THR A 37 -7.65 -19.37 5.23
N VAL A 38 -7.10 -18.16 5.21
CA VAL A 38 -6.27 -17.65 4.12
C VAL A 38 -4.87 -17.38 4.65
N LEU A 39 -3.88 -18.00 4.06
CA LEU A 39 -2.49 -17.88 4.46
C LEU A 39 -1.66 -17.24 3.35
N PHE A 40 -0.94 -16.19 3.70
CA PHE A 40 -0.05 -15.44 2.81
C PHE A 40 1.40 -15.87 3.04
N ARG A 41 2.17 -16.00 1.97
CA ARG A 41 3.57 -16.39 2.03
C ARG A 41 4.40 -15.36 2.79
N ARG A 42 5.15 -15.78 3.81
CA ARG A 42 6.12 -14.95 4.52
C ARG A 42 7.19 -14.42 3.56
N GLY A 43 7.67 -13.20 3.82
CA GLY A 43 8.62 -12.49 2.97
C GLY A 43 8.04 -11.85 1.71
N SER A 44 6.73 -12.01 1.45
CA SER A 44 6.05 -11.39 0.32
C SER A 44 5.57 -9.97 0.62
N VAL A 45 5.57 -9.11 -0.41
CA VAL A 45 4.98 -7.77 -0.36
C VAL A 45 3.80 -7.70 -1.33
N PHE A 46 2.61 -7.53 -0.80
CA PHE A 46 1.37 -7.33 -1.54
C PHE A 46 1.10 -5.84 -1.65
N ARG A 47 1.08 -5.28 -2.88
CA ARG A 47 0.72 -3.89 -3.08
C ARG A 47 -0.78 -3.77 -3.25
N GLY A 48 -1.43 -3.19 -2.24
CA GLY A 48 -2.88 -3.05 -2.17
C GLY A 48 -3.48 -3.60 -0.88
N PRO A 49 -4.80 -3.54 -0.76
CA PRO A 49 -5.51 -3.95 0.45
C PRO A 49 -5.66 -5.47 0.56
N LEU A 50 -5.79 -5.92 1.79
CA LEU A 50 -6.32 -7.24 2.10
C LEU A 50 -7.80 -7.27 1.70
N GLN A 51 -8.16 -8.20 0.83
CA GLN A 51 -9.55 -8.45 0.44
C GLN A 51 -10.15 -9.46 1.42
N ASN A 52 -10.76 -8.96 2.48
CA ASN A 52 -11.14 -9.74 3.64
C ASN A 52 -12.67 -9.67 3.92
N PRO A 53 -13.47 -10.50 3.24
CA PRO A 53 -14.89 -10.64 3.59
C PRO A 53 -15.04 -11.09 5.04
N SER A 54 -16.15 -10.69 5.65
CA SER A 54 -16.52 -11.09 7.00
C SER A 54 -16.94 -12.56 7.07
N GLY A 55 -16.70 -13.19 8.23
CA GLY A 55 -17.25 -14.48 8.55
C GLY A 55 -18.70 -14.40 9.01
N ARG A 56 -19.08 -15.29 9.94
CA ARG A 56 -20.35 -15.27 10.68
C ARG A 56 -20.08 -15.49 12.17
N TRP A 57 -21.05 -15.11 12.98
CA TRP A 57 -20.99 -15.32 14.43
C TRP A 57 -20.54 -16.76 14.77
N GLU A 58 -19.52 -16.89 15.61
CA GLU A 58 -18.86 -18.15 15.99
C GLU A 58 -18.14 -18.90 14.84
N HIS A 59 -18.14 -18.35 13.63
CA HIS A 59 -17.54 -18.94 12.42
C HIS A 59 -16.67 -17.91 11.70
N PRO A 60 -15.57 -17.42 12.32
CA PRO A 60 -14.72 -16.39 11.73
C PRO A 60 -13.94 -16.92 10.51
N ILE A 61 -13.55 -16.00 9.62
CA ILE A 61 -12.52 -16.26 8.63
C ILE A 61 -11.17 -15.85 9.22
N HIS A 62 -10.18 -16.71 9.06
CA HIS A 62 -8.82 -16.47 9.55
C HIS A 62 -7.90 -16.02 8.42
N TYR A 63 -7.18 -14.91 8.64
CA TYR A 63 -6.15 -14.39 7.74
C TYR A 63 -4.81 -14.43 8.46
N GLY A 64 -3.82 -15.10 7.89
CA GLY A 64 -2.53 -15.31 8.53
C GLY A 64 -1.38 -15.50 7.57
N ALA A 65 -0.29 -16.10 8.04
CA ALA A 65 0.92 -16.33 7.25
C ALA A 65 1.34 -17.79 7.24
N TYR A 66 2.09 -18.19 6.21
CA TYR A 66 2.74 -19.50 6.13
C TYR A 66 4.17 -19.41 5.63
N GLY A 67 4.95 -20.47 5.87
CA GLY A 67 6.36 -20.55 5.53
C GLY A 67 7.25 -19.90 6.58
N GLU A 68 8.48 -19.61 6.20
CA GLU A 68 9.49 -19.02 7.08
C GLU A 68 9.86 -17.61 6.63
N GLY A 69 10.38 -16.79 7.55
CA GLY A 69 10.82 -15.41 7.30
C GLY A 69 9.90 -14.36 7.93
N GLU A 70 10.08 -13.13 7.48
CA GLU A 70 9.31 -11.97 7.96
C GLU A 70 7.83 -12.08 7.60
N PRO A 71 6.93 -11.46 8.37
CA PRO A 71 5.51 -11.43 8.05
C PRO A 71 5.25 -10.92 6.62
N PRO A 72 4.21 -11.40 5.95
CA PRO A 72 3.80 -10.83 4.67
C PRO A 72 3.27 -9.41 4.87
N VAL A 73 3.63 -8.54 3.93
CA VAL A 73 3.36 -7.10 4.00
C VAL A 73 2.25 -6.72 3.04
N PHE A 74 1.21 -6.07 3.52
CA PHE A 74 0.26 -5.31 2.71
C PHE A 74 0.69 -3.85 2.68
N CYS A 75 1.08 -3.36 1.49
CA CYS A 75 1.69 -2.06 1.28
C CYS A 75 0.80 -1.16 0.43
N GLY A 76 0.45 0.01 0.98
CA GLY A 76 -0.41 0.98 0.29
C GLY A 76 0.34 2.02 -0.53
N SER A 77 1.68 1.98 -0.55
CA SER A 77 2.49 2.93 -1.31
C SER A 77 2.70 2.49 -2.76
N GLN A 78 3.01 3.48 -3.58
CA GLN A 78 3.53 3.34 -4.93
C GLN A 78 5.04 3.62 -4.91
N SER A 79 5.82 2.82 -5.64
CA SER A 79 7.26 3.09 -5.78
C SER A 79 7.50 4.19 -6.80
N LEU A 80 8.28 5.20 -6.41
CA LEU A 80 8.76 6.29 -7.27
C LEU A 80 10.29 6.22 -7.45
N SER A 81 10.86 5.01 -7.35
CA SER A 81 12.30 4.79 -7.30
C SER A 81 12.99 4.76 -8.67
N ASP A 82 12.25 4.89 -9.78
CA ASP A 82 12.84 4.93 -11.12
C ASP A 82 13.35 6.35 -11.44
N PRO A 83 14.69 6.54 -11.58
CA PRO A 83 15.25 7.84 -11.89
C PRO A 83 14.76 8.44 -13.23
N ALA A 84 14.33 7.60 -14.17
CA ALA A 84 13.81 8.06 -15.46
C ALA A 84 12.45 8.75 -15.35
N GLN A 85 11.74 8.58 -14.24
CA GLN A 85 10.46 9.23 -13.97
C GLN A 85 10.59 10.57 -13.23
N TRP A 86 11.80 11.12 -13.12
CA TRP A 86 12.05 12.39 -12.47
C TRP A 86 12.67 13.39 -13.43
N GLU A 87 12.06 14.56 -13.57
CA GLU A 87 12.51 15.67 -14.41
C GLU A 87 12.91 16.85 -13.53
N ASN A 88 14.09 17.42 -13.77
CA ASN A 88 14.49 18.66 -13.13
C ASN A 88 13.76 19.84 -13.78
N VAL A 89 12.96 20.57 -13.01
CA VAL A 89 12.15 21.71 -13.48
C VAL A 89 12.75 23.06 -13.10
N GLY A 90 14.01 23.06 -12.67
CA GLY A 90 14.81 24.26 -12.37
C GLY A 90 15.37 24.24 -10.94
N GLY A 91 16.64 24.58 -10.81
CA GLY A 91 17.37 24.53 -9.54
C GLY A 91 17.40 23.10 -8.97
N SER A 92 17.03 22.98 -7.69
CA SER A 92 16.93 21.69 -6.99
C SER A 92 15.48 21.16 -6.93
N ILE A 93 14.59 21.61 -7.82
CA ILE A 93 13.20 21.16 -7.86
C ILE A 93 13.05 20.08 -8.93
N TRP A 94 12.50 18.95 -8.51
CA TRP A 94 12.25 17.79 -9.36
C TRP A 94 10.75 17.48 -9.42
N ARG A 95 10.25 17.19 -10.60
CA ARG A 95 8.88 16.77 -10.86
C ARG A 95 8.83 15.29 -11.14
N PHE A 96 7.94 14.57 -10.48
CA PHE A 96 7.60 13.20 -10.86
C PHE A 96 6.75 13.23 -12.13
N THR A 97 7.16 12.47 -13.15
CA THR A 97 6.50 12.43 -14.48
C THR A 97 5.65 11.17 -14.68
N GLY A 98 5.72 10.22 -13.74
CA GLY A 98 4.87 9.05 -13.78
C GLY A 98 3.43 9.34 -13.32
N MET A 99 2.56 8.35 -13.47
CA MET A 99 1.18 8.47 -12.98
C MET A 99 1.15 8.20 -11.48
N LEU A 100 0.56 9.12 -10.72
CA LEU A 100 0.26 8.90 -9.30
C LEU A 100 -1.10 8.23 -9.15
N SER A 101 -1.17 7.24 -8.27
CA SER A 101 -2.39 6.47 -8.00
C SER A 101 -3.39 7.19 -7.09
N GLY A 102 -2.98 8.31 -6.50
CA GLY A 102 -3.78 9.12 -5.58
C GLY A 102 -3.02 10.37 -5.16
N GLU A 103 -3.65 11.22 -4.36
CA GLU A 103 -2.99 12.34 -3.67
C GLU A 103 -1.85 11.80 -2.80
N THR A 104 -0.71 12.49 -2.80
CA THR A 104 0.42 12.13 -1.95
C THR A 104 0.12 12.46 -0.49
N ALA A 105 0.15 11.46 0.36
CA ALA A 105 -0.01 11.64 1.79
C ALA A 105 1.35 11.68 2.51
N ASN A 106 2.34 10.93 2.03
CA ASN A 106 3.70 10.96 2.54
C ASN A 106 4.70 10.39 1.52
N LEU A 107 5.94 10.89 1.58
CA LEU A 107 7.09 10.29 0.91
C LEU A 107 8.02 9.66 1.95
N ILE A 108 8.35 8.39 1.73
CA ILE A 108 9.26 7.60 2.58
C ILE A 108 10.50 7.30 1.74
N TYR A 109 11.64 7.75 2.19
CA TYR A 109 12.91 7.62 1.50
C TYR A 109 13.67 6.36 1.92
N GLY A 110 14.64 5.93 1.10
CA GLY A 110 15.38 4.69 1.31
C GLY A 110 16.22 4.62 2.59
N ASP A 111 16.54 5.76 3.17
CA ASP A 111 17.18 5.87 4.49
C ASP A 111 16.21 5.75 5.68
N GLY A 112 14.90 5.56 5.38
CA GLY A 112 13.84 5.46 6.38
C GLY A 112 13.30 6.81 6.84
N THR A 113 13.80 7.93 6.31
CA THR A 113 13.27 9.26 6.64
C THR A 113 11.99 9.54 5.83
N CYS A 114 11.18 10.48 6.33
CA CYS A 114 10.01 10.98 5.61
C CYS A 114 10.28 12.40 5.13
N GLY A 115 9.80 12.72 3.93
CA GLY A 115 9.85 14.06 3.40
C GLY A 115 8.95 15.03 4.18
N ALA A 116 9.33 16.31 4.23
CA ALA A 116 8.49 17.33 4.82
C ALA A 116 7.51 17.89 3.77
N LEU A 117 6.21 17.79 4.09
CA LEU A 117 5.16 18.40 3.29
C LEU A 117 5.30 19.94 3.32
N ARG A 118 5.22 20.54 2.12
CA ARG A 118 5.10 22.00 1.95
C ARG A 118 3.76 22.31 1.29
N TRP A 119 3.16 23.43 1.70
CA TRP A 119 1.83 23.82 1.21
C TRP A 119 1.88 24.54 -0.13
N THR A 120 3.04 25.09 -0.47
CA THR A 120 3.27 25.78 -1.75
C THR A 120 4.61 25.37 -2.35
N ARG A 121 4.74 25.53 -3.67
CA ARG A 121 5.99 25.25 -4.38
C ARG A 121 7.15 26.15 -3.89
N GLU A 122 6.86 27.36 -3.51
CA GLU A 122 7.84 28.35 -3.08
C GLU A 122 8.49 27.99 -1.73
N GLU A 123 7.85 27.14 -0.94
CA GLU A 123 8.37 26.67 0.35
C GLU A 123 9.36 25.50 0.21
N LEU A 124 9.53 24.94 -0.99
CA LEU A 124 10.48 23.86 -1.24
C LEU A 124 11.92 24.38 -1.17
N CYS A 125 12.63 24.13 -0.06
CA CYS A 125 13.97 24.68 0.17
C CYS A 125 14.94 23.73 0.87
N GLU A 126 14.47 22.65 1.47
CA GLU A 126 15.30 21.68 2.17
C GLU A 126 15.26 20.30 1.48
N GLN A 127 16.37 19.55 1.61
CA GLN A 127 16.46 18.21 1.02
C GLN A 127 15.32 17.31 1.51
N GLY A 128 14.53 16.80 0.57
CA GLY A 128 13.38 15.93 0.85
C GLY A 128 12.05 16.66 1.06
N ASP A 129 12.01 17.99 1.02
CA ASP A 129 10.74 18.73 0.97
C ASP A 129 9.91 18.29 -0.24
N TRP A 130 8.60 18.20 -0.07
CA TRP A 130 7.72 17.84 -1.18
C TRP A 130 6.42 18.65 -1.17
N PHE A 131 5.83 18.81 -2.35
CA PHE A 131 4.57 19.49 -2.60
C PHE A 131 3.72 18.68 -3.57
N ASP A 132 2.43 18.53 -3.30
CA ASP A 132 1.45 17.89 -4.16
C ASP A 132 0.33 18.90 -4.50
N SER A 133 0.06 19.12 -5.79
CA SER A 133 -0.92 20.09 -6.24
C SER A 133 -2.38 19.70 -5.97
N CYS A 134 -2.64 18.43 -5.67
CA CYS A 134 -3.96 17.89 -5.31
C CYS A 134 -4.16 17.70 -3.81
N LEU A 135 -3.34 18.39 -2.99
CA LEU A 135 -3.41 18.22 -1.55
C LEU A 135 -4.80 18.57 -0.99
N GLY A 136 -5.37 17.65 -0.19
CA GLY A 136 -6.70 17.78 0.38
C GLY A 136 -7.85 17.33 -0.51
N TYR A 137 -7.59 16.88 -1.74
CA TYR A 137 -8.64 16.43 -2.66
C TYR A 137 -9.35 15.16 -2.16
N SER A 138 -8.62 14.23 -1.55
CA SER A 138 -9.19 13.02 -0.99
C SER A 138 -10.20 13.30 0.14
N ILE A 139 -9.93 14.30 0.98
CA ILE A 139 -10.83 14.73 2.06
C ILE A 139 -12.10 15.38 1.50
N GLN A 140 -11.96 16.09 0.39
CA GLN A 140 -13.08 16.76 -0.28
C GLN A 140 -13.81 15.85 -1.27
N HIS A 141 -13.39 14.59 -1.42
CA HIS A 141 -13.91 13.64 -2.40
C HIS A 141 -13.83 14.14 -3.85
N LEU A 142 -12.81 14.93 -4.16
CA LEU A 142 -12.54 15.42 -5.50
C LEU A 142 -11.68 14.41 -6.30
N PRO A 143 -11.90 14.29 -7.62
CA PRO A 143 -10.99 13.55 -8.47
C PRO A 143 -9.65 14.29 -8.56
N LEU A 144 -8.55 13.55 -8.80
CA LEU A 144 -7.27 14.17 -9.08
C LEU A 144 -7.39 15.09 -10.31
N ALA A 145 -6.72 16.24 -10.25
CA ALA A 145 -6.66 17.14 -11.40
C ALA A 145 -5.87 16.50 -12.55
N GLU A 146 -6.21 16.87 -13.80
CA GLU A 146 -5.49 16.37 -14.99
C GLU A 146 -4.00 16.78 -14.99
N ASP A 147 -3.69 17.91 -14.35
CA ASP A 147 -2.34 18.45 -14.19
C ASP A 147 -1.74 18.13 -12.80
N HIS A 148 -2.21 17.07 -12.16
CA HIS A 148 -1.70 16.62 -10.86
C HIS A 148 -0.17 16.54 -10.87
N THR A 149 0.46 17.27 -9.97
CA THR A 149 1.91 17.43 -9.94
C THR A 149 2.48 17.19 -8.55
N LEU A 150 3.42 16.25 -8.46
CA LEU A 150 4.27 16.06 -7.29
C LEU A 150 5.65 16.68 -7.56
N LEU A 151 6.08 17.56 -6.67
CA LEU A 151 7.39 18.19 -6.69
C LEU A 151 8.19 17.79 -5.44
N VAL A 152 9.50 17.62 -5.64
CA VAL A 152 10.44 17.32 -4.54
C VAL A 152 11.65 18.24 -4.66
N TYR A 153 12.09 18.80 -3.55
CA TYR A 153 13.40 19.47 -3.49
C TYR A 153 14.49 18.43 -3.24
N SER A 154 15.45 18.34 -4.16
CA SER A 154 16.60 17.48 -4.02
C SER A 154 17.81 18.03 -4.78
N GLN A 155 19.01 17.91 -4.19
CA GLN A 155 20.26 18.35 -4.81
C GLN A 155 20.58 17.59 -6.10
N GLU A 156 20.17 16.31 -6.14
CA GLU A 156 20.29 15.41 -7.29
C GLU A 156 18.93 14.80 -7.63
N ASN A 157 18.86 13.99 -8.68
CA ASN A 157 17.67 13.20 -8.97
C ASN A 157 17.22 12.44 -7.71
N PRO A 158 15.97 12.65 -7.21
CA PRO A 158 15.55 12.11 -5.92
C PRO A 158 15.71 10.59 -5.81
N ALA A 159 15.37 9.86 -6.88
CA ALA A 159 15.50 8.40 -6.88
C ALA A 159 16.97 7.94 -6.86
N ALA A 160 17.87 8.70 -7.47
CA ALA A 160 19.32 8.43 -7.39
C ALA A 160 19.88 8.79 -6.02
N PHE A 161 19.45 9.91 -5.43
CA PHE A 161 19.92 10.38 -4.12
C PHE A 161 19.52 9.43 -2.99
N TYR A 162 18.23 9.03 -2.95
CA TYR A 162 17.70 8.21 -1.86
C TYR A 162 17.76 6.70 -2.13
N GLY A 163 18.05 6.27 -3.36
CA GLY A 163 18.04 4.87 -3.77
C GLY A 163 16.65 4.24 -3.86
N SER A 164 15.75 4.58 -2.97
CA SER A 164 14.34 4.22 -3.07
C SER A 164 13.41 5.31 -2.54
N ILE A 165 12.23 5.41 -3.13
CA ILE A 165 11.17 6.33 -2.71
C ILE A 165 9.85 5.57 -2.75
N GLU A 166 9.17 5.50 -1.61
CA GLU A 166 7.81 4.99 -1.49
C GLU A 166 6.85 6.16 -1.27
N CYS A 167 5.86 6.29 -2.15
CA CYS A 167 4.83 7.31 -2.05
C CYS A 167 3.56 6.70 -1.48
N ALA A 168 3.26 7.00 -0.22
CA ALA A 168 1.99 6.68 0.38
C ALA A 168 0.92 7.59 -0.21
N THR A 169 -0.08 7.02 -0.89
CA THR A 169 -1.13 7.79 -1.56
C THR A 169 -2.50 7.57 -0.93
N SER A 170 -3.45 8.42 -1.27
CA SER A 170 -4.85 8.28 -0.86
C SER A 170 -5.64 7.24 -1.68
N GLN A 171 -4.98 6.46 -2.53
CA GLN A 171 -5.62 5.45 -3.39
C GLN A 171 -6.49 4.48 -2.58
N TYR A 172 -5.98 4.02 -1.44
CA TYR A 172 -6.69 3.10 -0.58
C TYR A 172 -7.09 3.80 0.72
N ARG A 173 -8.39 3.77 1.03
CA ARG A 173 -8.88 4.32 2.29
C ARG A 173 -8.36 3.54 3.50
N TRP A 174 -8.19 2.23 3.33
CA TRP A 174 -7.60 1.30 4.31
C TRP A 174 -6.91 0.15 3.61
N LEU A 175 -5.95 -0.50 4.27
CA LEU A 175 -5.31 -1.73 3.80
C LEU A 175 -6.02 -2.99 4.30
N ALA A 176 -6.69 -2.92 5.44
CA ALA A 176 -7.63 -3.94 5.87
C ALA A 176 -8.87 -3.25 6.45
N HIS A 177 -10.05 -3.68 6.01
CA HIS A 177 -11.32 -3.24 6.56
C HIS A 177 -11.88 -4.34 7.46
N CYS A 178 -11.78 -4.14 8.77
CA CYS A 178 -12.31 -5.10 9.73
C CYS A 178 -13.83 -4.92 9.84
N GLY A 179 -14.57 -5.78 9.15
CA GLY A 179 -15.99 -5.98 9.34
C GLY A 179 -16.26 -6.74 10.65
N HIS A 180 -16.85 -7.92 10.57
CA HIS A 180 -17.14 -8.74 11.75
C HIS A 180 -16.69 -10.18 11.53
N ASP A 181 -16.48 -10.91 12.64
CA ASP A 181 -16.18 -12.34 12.66
C ASP A 181 -14.97 -12.69 11.75
N MET A 182 -13.85 -12.04 11.99
CA MET A 182 -12.57 -12.34 11.35
C MET A 182 -11.43 -12.30 12.35
N VAL A 183 -10.39 -13.06 12.07
CA VAL A 183 -9.14 -13.06 12.83
C VAL A 183 -8.00 -12.75 11.89
N ILE A 184 -7.26 -11.70 12.17
CA ILE A 184 -6.06 -11.31 11.42
C ILE A 184 -4.86 -11.48 12.33
N SER A 185 -3.88 -12.27 11.89
CA SER A 185 -2.66 -12.55 12.64
C SER A 185 -1.45 -12.63 11.72
N ASP A 186 -0.27 -12.32 12.24
CA ASP A 186 1.00 -12.45 11.50
C ASP A 186 1.08 -11.70 10.16
N LEU A 187 0.32 -10.63 9.98
CA LEU A 187 0.33 -9.77 8.80
C LEU A 187 0.83 -8.37 9.17
N GLU A 188 1.57 -7.74 8.28
CA GLU A 188 2.03 -6.36 8.41
C GLU A 188 1.28 -5.46 7.42
N PHE A 189 0.83 -4.27 7.88
CA PHE A 189 0.18 -3.24 7.07
C PHE A 189 0.98 -1.96 7.17
N ARG A 190 1.49 -1.45 6.04
CA ARG A 190 2.34 -0.26 6.04
C ARG A 190 2.16 0.64 4.83
N ASN A 191 2.66 1.87 4.97
CA ASN A 191 2.76 2.87 3.91
C ASN A 191 1.43 3.18 3.21
N ASN A 192 0.32 3.18 3.94
CA ASN A 192 -0.95 3.67 3.41
C ASN A 192 -1.11 5.16 3.70
N GLY A 193 -1.71 5.89 2.77
CA GLY A 193 -1.90 7.33 2.91
C GLY A 193 -3.00 7.74 3.88
N LEU A 194 -3.93 6.82 4.23
CA LEU A 194 -5.01 7.06 5.19
C LEU A 194 -4.91 6.09 6.37
N HIS A 195 -5.59 4.95 6.33
CA HIS A 195 -5.64 4.01 7.45
C HIS A 195 -4.97 2.68 7.10
N GLY A 196 -4.12 2.15 7.98
CA GLY A 196 -3.61 0.78 7.85
C GLY A 196 -4.76 -0.22 8.03
N ILE A 197 -5.41 -0.18 9.18
CA ILE A 197 -6.56 -1.03 9.51
C ILE A 197 -7.70 -0.11 9.97
N ALA A 198 -8.92 -0.35 9.49
CA ALA A 198 -10.12 0.35 9.91
C ALA A 198 -11.24 -0.64 10.22
N GLY A 199 -12.06 -0.34 11.22
CA GLY A 199 -13.26 -1.12 11.56
C GLY A 199 -14.53 -0.30 11.35
N GLU A 200 -15.67 -0.97 11.23
CA GLU A 200 -16.97 -0.31 11.22
C GLU A 200 -17.42 0.06 12.65
N GLU A 201 -18.10 1.19 12.80
CA GLU A 201 -18.80 1.53 14.03
C GLU A 201 -19.86 0.46 14.33
N GLY A 202 -19.74 -0.21 15.48
CA GLY A 202 -20.67 -1.26 15.91
C GLY A 202 -20.24 -2.69 15.58
N GLY A 203 -19.08 -2.90 14.95
CA GLY A 203 -18.46 -4.21 14.84
C GLY A 203 -18.19 -4.80 16.25
N ARG A 204 -18.65 -6.02 16.51
CA ARG A 204 -18.26 -6.77 17.70
C ARG A 204 -16.91 -7.43 17.39
N ASN A 205 -15.90 -7.09 18.14
CA ASN A 205 -14.61 -7.78 18.15
C ASN A 205 -14.71 -9.04 19.00
#